data_611d26d5ff9ac8bcdef4b5d70e7b2445
#
_entry.id   611d26d5ff9ac8bcdef4b5d70e7b2445
#
_cell.length_a   1.000
_cell.length_b   1.000
_cell.length_c   1.000
_cell.angle_alpha   90.00
_cell.angle_beta   90.00
_cell.angle_gamma   90.00
#
_symmetry.space_group_name_H-M   'P 1'
#
loop_
_entity.id
_entity.type
_entity.pdbx_description
1 polymer ?
#
loop_
_entity_poly.entity_id
_entity_poly.type
_entity_poly.pdbx_seq_one_letter_code
_entity_poly.pdbx_strand_id
1 'polypeptide(L)'
;MRHKFSGILIAIVLLFVAAPVWAHHSPSAVFDMSKEFTLSGTLTKVDWINPHIVVFMDAKKDDGSVENWKFESNPPSWFRRVSLGRDDFAKAIGQTVTVQGVRAKAGGLYGYLLKITFPDGNSLELVFKPTP
;
A
#
# COMPACT_ATOMS: atom_id res chain seq x y z
N MET A 1 -34.24 -22.47 36.95
CA MET A 1 -34.04 -22.63 35.48
C MET A 1 -33.75 -21.33 34.74
N ARG A 2 -34.24 -20.17 35.16
CA ARG A 2 -34.08 -18.89 34.47
C ARG A 2 -32.62 -18.40 34.31
N HIS A 3 -31.73 -18.69 35.29
CA HIS A 3 -30.32 -18.24 35.24
C HIS A 3 -29.40 -19.02 34.31
N LYS A 4 -29.74 -20.25 33.93
CA LYS A 4 -28.96 -21.05 33.00
C LYS A 4 -29.07 -20.55 31.51
N PHE A 5 -30.23 -20.04 31.14
CA PHE A 5 -30.46 -19.47 29.83
C PHE A 5 -29.75 -18.12 29.63
N SER A 6 -29.68 -17.29 30.71
CA SER A 6 -28.97 -16.02 30.65
C SER A 6 -27.46 -16.21 30.46
N GLY A 7 -26.85 -17.22 31.08
CA GLY A 7 -25.43 -17.53 30.91
C GLY A 7 -25.10 -18.01 29.48
N ILE A 8 -25.96 -18.81 28.86
CA ILE A 8 -25.78 -19.29 27.50
C ILE A 8 -25.93 -18.13 26.49
N LEU A 9 -26.89 -17.24 26.69
CA LEU A 9 -27.08 -16.07 25.82
C LEU A 9 -25.89 -15.14 25.86
N ILE A 10 -25.31 -14.88 27.04
CA ILE A 10 -24.10 -14.05 27.20
C ILE A 10 -22.90 -14.72 26.52
N ALA A 11 -22.73 -16.03 26.65
CA ALA A 11 -21.66 -16.76 26.00
C ALA A 11 -21.77 -16.70 24.46
N ILE A 12 -22.99 -16.81 23.91
CA ILE A 12 -23.23 -16.68 22.46
C ILE A 12 -22.91 -15.26 21.97
N VAL A 13 -23.34 -14.23 22.71
CA VAL A 13 -23.04 -12.83 22.35
C VAL A 13 -21.53 -12.56 22.39
N LEU A 14 -20.81 -13.09 23.38
CA LEU A 14 -19.35 -12.98 23.44
C LEU A 14 -18.63 -13.70 22.31
N LEU A 15 -19.16 -14.82 21.82
CA LEU A 15 -18.63 -15.53 20.66
C LEU A 15 -18.81 -14.73 19.35
N PHE A 16 -19.90 -14.00 19.19
CA PHE A 16 -20.14 -13.13 18.03
C PHE A 16 -19.30 -11.85 18.06
N VAL A 17 -18.93 -11.35 19.23
CA VAL A 17 -18.04 -10.18 19.40
C VAL A 17 -16.56 -10.56 19.15
N ALA A 18 -16.23 -11.84 19.28
CA ALA A 18 -14.92 -12.40 18.90
C ALA A 18 -14.81 -12.72 17.40
N ALA A 19 -15.63 -12.09 16.54
CA ALA A 19 -15.39 -12.14 15.10
C ALA A 19 -13.95 -11.69 14.83
N PRO A 20 -13.17 -12.43 14.00
CA PRO A 20 -11.80 -12.05 13.74
C PRO A 20 -11.81 -10.64 13.17
N VAL A 21 -11.32 -9.70 13.95
CA VAL A 21 -10.91 -8.42 13.41
C VAL A 21 -9.89 -8.80 12.34
N TRP A 22 -10.25 -8.61 11.08
CA TRP A 22 -9.32 -8.82 9.97
C TRP A 22 -8.15 -7.90 10.25
N ALA A 23 -7.14 -8.45 10.92
CA ALA A 23 -5.92 -7.72 11.19
C ALA A 23 -5.38 -7.31 9.83
N HIS A 24 -5.18 -6.00 9.63
CA HIS A 24 -4.47 -5.51 8.48
C HIS A 24 -3.18 -6.30 8.38
N HIS A 25 -3.08 -7.15 7.36
CA HIS A 25 -1.89 -7.95 7.15
C HIS A 25 -0.69 -7.01 7.08
N SER A 26 0.31 -7.28 7.90
CA SER A 26 1.58 -6.57 7.78
C SER A 26 2.05 -6.65 6.33
N PRO A 27 2.58 -5.58 5.73
CA PRO A 27 3.15 -5.64 4.37
C PRO A 27 4.11 -6.82 4.19
N SER A 28 4.86 -7.18 5.23
CA SER A 28 5.76 -8.33 5.23
C SER A 28 5.08 -9.70 5.04
N ALA A 29 3.78 -9.80 5.24
CA ALA A 29 3.04 -11.03 4.94
C ALA A 29 2.87 -11.24 3.42
N VAL A 30 2.72 -10.16 2.66
CA VAL A 30 2.42 -10.16 1.23
C VAL A 30 3.68 -9.88 0.39
N PHE A 31 4.57 -9.00 0.88
CA PHE A 31 5.70 -8.48 0.13
C PHE A 31 7.04 -8.99 0.68
N ASP A 32 8.03 -9.19 -0.20
CA ASP A 32 9.40 -9.55 0.16
C ASP A 32 10.18 -8.30 0.57
N MET A 33 10.13 -7.96 1.85
CA MET A 33 10.74 -6.74 2.39
C MET A 33 12.27 -6.74 2.33
N SER A 34 12.91 -7.87 1.97
CA SER A 34 14.37 -7.99 1.87
C SER A 34 14.93 -7.64 0.49
N LYS A 35 14.06 -7.54 -0.52
CA LYS A 35 14.44 -7.34 -1.93
C LYS A 35 13.84 -6.06 -2.49
N GLU A 36 14.50 -4.96 -2.16
CA GLU A 36 14.16 -3.66 -2.73
C GLU A 36 14.58 -3.57 -4.20
N PHE A 37 13.79 -2.88 -5.00
CA PHE A 37 14.12 -2.54 -6.38
C PHE A 37 13.67 -1.12 -6.69
N THR A 38 14.28 -0.54 -7.72
CA THR A 38 13.94 0.79 -8.23
C THR A 38 13.41 0.67 -9.65
N LEU A 39 12.35 1.40 -9.94
CA LEU A 39 11.70 1.41 -11.23
C LEU A 39 11.31 2.84 -11.61
N SER A 40 11.63 3.26 -12.83
CA SER A 40 11.17 4.53 -13.39
C SER A 40 10.11 4.28 -14.46
N GLY A 41 9.09 5.13 -14.49
CA GLY A 41 8.00 4.98 -15.43
C GLY A 41 6.99 6.12 -15.34
N THR A 42 5.99 6.08 -16.21
CA THR A 42 4.92 7.08 -16.23
C THR A 42 3.88 6.75 -15.17
N LEU A 43 3.59 7.68 -14.27
CA LEU A 43 2.47 7.57 -13.34
C LEU A 43 1.16 7.67 -14.12
N THR A 44 0.34 6.61 -14.09
CA THR A 44 -0.89 6.56 -14.90
C THR A 44 -2.15 6.81 -14.08
N LYS A 45 -2.17 6.37 -12.82
CA LYS A 45 -3.34 6.46 -11.97
C LYS A 45 -2.95 6.36 -10.50
N VAL A 46 -3.75 6.96 -9.63
CA VAL A 46 -3.69 6.73 -8.19
C VAL A 46 -5.11 6.52 -7.66
N ASP A 47 -5.35 5.34 -7.09
CA ASP A 47 -6.59 5.05 -6.37
C ASP A 47 -6.43 5.47 -4.91
N TRP A 48 -7.10 6.57 -4.56
CA TRP A 48 -7.04 7.16 -3.23
C TRP A 48 -8.16 6.60 -2.35
N ILE A 49 -8.02 5.34 -1.95
CA ILE A 49 -9.04 4.55 -1.26
C ILE A 49 -8.52 3.95 0.05
N ASN A 50 -9.45 3.58 0.97
CA ASN A 50 -9.14 2.75 2.13
C ASN A 50 -9.18 1.26 1.75
N PRO A 51 -8.40 0.39 2.38
CA PRO A 51 -7.46 0.67 3.47
C PRO A 51 -6.10 1.18 3.00
N HIS A 52 -5.77 1.08 1.71
CA HIS A 52 -4.47 1.45 1.17
C HIS A 52 -4.62 2.21 -0.14
N ILE A 53 -3.79 3.25 -0.33
CA ILE A 53 -3.66 3.91 -1.62
C ILE A 53 -2.93 2.96 -2.57
N VAL A 54 -3.35 2.96 -3.83
CA VAL A 54 -2.71 2.17 -4.89
C VAL A 54 -2.21 3.09 -5.99
N VAL A 55 -0.93 2.98 -6.31
CA VAL A 55 -0.26 3.73 -7.36
C VAL A 55 -0.07 2.82 -8.58
N PHE A 56 -0.43 3.30 -9.75
CA PHE A 56 -0.28 2.60 -11.03
C PHE A 56 0.72 3.34 -11.90
N MET A 57 1.63 2.61 -12.52
CA MET A 57 2.61 3.20 -13.43
C MET A 57 2.95 2.26 -14.58
N ASP A 58 3.30 2.85 -15.71
CA ASP A 58 3.77 2.17 -16.91
C ASP A 58 5.28 2.29 -17.00
N ALA A 59 5.97 1.16 -16.89
CA ALA A 59 7.42 1.08 -17.03
C ALA A 59 7.79 0.52 -18.40
N LYS A 60 8.56 1.27 -19.17
CA LYS A 60 9.06 0.82 -20.46
C LYS A 60 10.31 -0.03 -20.26
N LYS A 61 10.33 -1.21 -20.90
CA LYS A 61 11.49 -2.10 -20.94
C LYS A 61 12.42 -1.75 -22.09
N ASP A 62 13.63 -2.29 -22.05
CA ASP A 62 14.66 -2.09 -23.09
C ASP A 62 14.20 -2.63 -24.46
N ASP A 63 13.36 -3.66 -24.49
CA ASP A 63 12.76 -4.22 -25.71
C ASP A 63 11.60 -3.38 -26.26
N GLY A 64 11.25 -2.27 -25.60
CA GLY A 64 10.16 -1.38 -25.96
C GLY A 64 8.78 -1.78 -25.48
N SER A 65 8.63 -2.96 -24.87
CA SER A 65 7.39 -3.37 -24.24
C SER A 65 7.11 -2.55 -22.97
N VAL A 66 5.84 -2.49 -22.57
CA VAL A 66 5.39 -1.75 -21.40
C VAL A 66 4.87 -2.73 -20.33
N GLU A 67 5.37 -2.55 -19.13
CA GLU A 67 4.89 -3.25 -17.93
C GLU A 67 3.97 -2.34 -17.14
N ASN A 68 2.72 -2.78 -16.91
CA ASN A 68 1.75 -2.05 -16.09
C ASN A 68 1.90 -2.48 -14.62
N TRP A 69 2.60 -1.68 -13.85
CA TRP A 69 2.88 -1.92 -12.45
C TRP A 69 1.80 -1.37 -11.54
N LYS A 70 1.56 -2.08 -10.45
CA LYS A 70 0.69 -1.67 -9.35
C LYS A 70 1.47 -1.72 -8.03
N PHE A 71 1.44 -0.62 -7.27
CA PHE A 71 2.07 -0.54 -5.96
C PHE A 71 1.04 -0.19 -4.90
N GLU A 72 0.92 -1.04 -3.90
CA GLU A 72 0.19 -0.74 -2.68
C GLU A 72 1.02 0.20 -1.79
N SER A 73 0.35 1.05 -1.04
CA SER A 73 0.99 2.08 -0.20
C SER A 73 0.30 2.20 1.16
N ASN A 74 0.63 3.22 1.90
CA ASN A 74 0.02 3.54 3.18
C ASN A 74 -1.45 3.95 3.02
N PRO A 75 -2.27 3.93 4.09
CA PRO A 75 -3.65 4.40 4.04
C PRO A 75 -3.74 5.92 3.83
N PRO A 76 -4.86 6.44 3.29
CA PRO A 76 -5.06 7.89 3.11
C PRO A 76 -4.87 8.71 4.38
N SER A 77 -5.16 8.13 5.55
CA SER A 77 -4.97 8.78 6.85
C SER A 77 -3.51 9.08 7.18
N TRP A 78 -2.57 8.27 6.67
CA TRP A 78 -1.14 8.49 6.84
C TRP A 78 -0.67 9.74 6.08
N PHE A 79 -1.14 9.90 4.84
CA PHE A 79 -0.76 11.02 3.97
C PHE A 79 -1.22 12.38 4.50
N ARG A 80 -2.26 12.42 5.33
CA ARG A 80 -2.69 13.67 6.00
C ARG A 80 -1.65 14.24 6.98
N ARG A 81 -0.63 13.47 7.35
CA ARG A 81 0.42 13.85 8.29
C ARG A 81 1.70 14.34 7.61
N VAL A 82 1.77 14.24 6.29
CA VAL A 82 2.92 14.64 5.50
C VAL A 82 2.55 15.77 4.55
N SER A 83 3.53 16.58 4.14
CA SER A 83 3.30 17.74 3.29
C SER A 83 2.94 17.39 1.84
N LEU A 84 3.23 16.17 1.39
CA LEU A 84 2.88 15.65 0.07
C LEU A 84 1.61 14.80 0.17
N GLY A 85 0.64 15.07 -0.67
CA GLY A 85 -0.67 14.43 -0.60
C GLY A 85 -1.27 14.16 -1.97
N ARG A 86 -2.60 14.03 -1.98
CA ARG A 86 -3.37 13.68 -3.18
C ARG A 86 -3.10 14.58 -4.37
N ASP A 87 -2.96 15.90 -4.14
CA ASP A 87 -2.77 16.88 -5.21
C ASP A 87 -1.39 16.74 -5.88
N ASP A 88 -0.37 16.35 -5.13
CA ASP A 88 0.98 16.14 -5.66
C ASP A 88 1.00 14.94 -6.58
N PHE A 89 0.35 13.85 -6.19
CA PHE A 89 0.16 12.70 -7.05
C PHE A 89 -0.67 13.04 -8.29
N ALA A 90 -1.76 13.81 -8.13
CA ALA A 90 -2.61 14.21 -9.26
C ALA A 90 -1.84 15.04 -10.30
N LYS A 91 -0.96 15.95 -9.87
CA LYS A 91 -0.10 16.74 -10.76
C LYS A 91 0.92 15.89 -11.50
N ALA A 92 1.37 14.78 -10.92
CA ALA A 92 2.37 13.90 -11.49
C ALA A 92 1.78 12.86 -12.46
N ILE A 93 0.46 12.71 -12.55
CA ILE A 93 -0.18 11.80 -13.53
C ILE A 93 0.23 12.21 -14.95
N GLY A 94 0.65 11.23 -15.75
CA GLY A 94 1.18 11.42 -17.10
C GLY A 94 2.66 11.79 -17.16
N GLN A 95 3.32 11.98 -16.01
CA GLN A 95 4.73 12.31 -15.91
C GLN A 95 5.57 11.13 -15.42
N THR A 96 6.88 11.21 -15.65
CA THR A 96 7.82 10.19 -15.19
C THR A 96 8.07 10.38 -13.69
N VAL A 97 7.89 9.27 -12.95
CA VAL A 97 8.24 9.14 -11.54
C VAL A 97 9.24 8.01 -11.35
N THR A 98 9.98 8.04 -10.25
CA THR A 98 10.83 6.92 -9.85
C THR A 98 10.29 6.35 -8.54
N VAL A 99 10.06 5.05 -8.55
CA VAL A 99 9.55 4.27 -7.43
C VAL A 99 10.63 3.37 -6.89
N GLN A 100 10.84 3.39 -5.58
CA GLN A 100 11.54 2.34 -4.84
C GLN A 100 10.49 1.51 -4.10
N GLY A 101 10.55 0.21 -4.25
CA GLY A 101 9.57 -0.70 -3.69
C GLY A 101 10.08 -2.11 -3.49
N VAL A 102 9.22 -2.98 -3.00
CA VAL A 102 9.47 -4.42 -2.87
C VAL A 102 8.39 -5.20 -3.60
N ARG A 103 8.74 -6.37 -4.15
CA ARG A 103 7.81 -7.19 -4.93
C ARG A 103 6.89 -8.02 -4.03
N ALA A 104 5.70 -8.30 -4.53
CA ALA A 104 4.83 -9.30 -3.94
C ALA A 104 5.50 -10.69 -3.99
N LYS A 105 5.42 -11.46 -2.89
CA LYS A 105 5.94 -12.83 -2.79
C LYS A 105 5.28 -13.77 -3.81
N ALA A 106 4.02 -13.54 -4.13
CA ALA A 106 3.28 -14.28 -5.15
C ALA A 106 3.73 -13.98 -6.59
N GLY A 107 4.62 -13.00 -6.79
CA GLY A 107 5.08 -12.57 -8.12
C GLY A 107 4.16 -11.58 -8.82
N GLY A 108 4.36 -11.42 -10.14
CA GLY A 108 3.63 -10.47 -10.97
C GLY A 108 4.18 -9.04 -10.90
N LEU A 109 3.47 -8.12 -11.55
CA LEU A 109 3.80 -6.68 -11.60
C LEU A 109 3.11 -5.94 -10.45
N TYR A 110 3.32 -6.44 -9.25
CA TYR A 110 2.73 -5.94 -8.02
C TYR A 110 3.79 -5.78 -6.95
N GLY A 111 3.78 -4.63 -6.29
CA GLY A 111 4.74 -4.29 -5.26
C GLY A 111 4.13 -3.46 -4.13
N TYR A 112 4.96 -3.20 -3.11
CA TYR A 112 4.67 -2.24 -2.05
C TYR A 112 5.61 -1.05 -2.19
N LEU A 113 5.06 0.16 -2.14
CA LEU A 113 5.77 1.42 -2.34
C LEU A 113 6.52 1.81 -1.06
N LEU A 114 7.84 1.93 -1.16
CA LEU A 114 8.70 2.41 -0.07
C LEU A 114 9.04 3.89 -0.22
N LYS A 115 9.25 4.33 -1.45
CA LYS A 115 9.57 5.71 -1.80
C LYS A 115 9.09 6.03 -3.20
N ILE A 116 8.63 7.25 -3.40
CA ILE A 116 8.37 7.81 -4.73
C ILE A 116 9.12 9.13 -4.88
N THR A 117 9.77 9.32 -6.02
CA THR A 117 10.40 10.58 -6.43
C THR A 117 9.62 11.16 -7.59
N PHE A 118 9.15 12.38 -7.41
CA PHE A 118 8.34 13.13 -8.39
C PHE A 118 9.22 13.83 -9.43
N PRO A 119 8.64 14.31 -10.56
CA PRO A 119 9.39 14.93 -11.66
C PRO A 119 10.18 16.19 -11.23
N ASP A 120 9.75 16.89 -10.21
CA ASP A 120 10.41 18.07 -9.63
C ASP A 120 11.58 17.73 -8.71
N GLY A 121 11.88 16.45 -8.52
CA GLY A 121 12.95 15.95 -7.64
C GLY A 121 12.53 15.77 -6.18
N ASN A 122 11.34 16.23 -5.79
CA ASN A 122 10.81 15.96 -4.45
C ASN A 122 10.55 14.47 -4.28
N SER A 123 10.78 13.96 -3.09
CA SER A 123 10.51 12.55 -2.80
C SER A 123 9.75 12.38 -1.50
N LEU A 124 8.95 11.31 -1.46
CA LEU A 124 8.17 10.89 -0.32
C LEU A 124 8.60 9.49 0.10
N GLU A 125 9.12 9.35 1.30
CA GLU A 125 9.39 8.06 1.93
C GLU A 125 8.18 7.59 2.71
N LEU A 126 7.75 6.36 2.46
CA LEU A 126 6.50 5.78 2.95
C LEU A 126 6.71 4.77 4.07
N VAL A 127 7.96 4.36 4.27
CA VAL A 127 8.36 3.47 5.35
C VAL A 127 9.40 4.19 6.19
N PHE A 128 9.08 4.41 7.45
CA PHE A 128 10.08 4.82 8.41
C PHE A 128 11.04 3.65 8.61
N LYS A 129 12.23 3.70 8.02
CA LYS A 129 13.33 2.84 8.49
C LYS A 129 13.66 3.29 9.91
N PRO A 130 13.60 2.41 10.91
CA PRO A 130 14.16 2.76 12.21
C PRO A 130 15.63 3.14 11.97
N THR A 131 16.00 4.33 12.39
CA THR A 131 17.41 4.76 12.43
C THR A 131 18.18 3.74 13.29
N PRO A 132 19.33 3.23 12.82
CA PRO A 132 20.13 2.29 13.60
C PRO A 132 20.60 2.92 14.92
#